data_70040aebba63d1916a58352a9ad56910
#
_entry.id   70040aebba63d1916a58352a9ad56910
#
_cell.length_a   1.000
_cell.length_b   1.000
_cell.length_c   1.000
_cell.angle_alpha   90.00
_cell.angle_beta   90.00
_cell.angle_gamma   90.00
#
_symmetry.space_group_name_H-M   'P 1'
#
loop_
_entity.id
_entity.type
_entity.pdbx_description
1 polymer ?
#
loop_
_entity_poly.entity_id
_entity_poly.type
_entity_poly.pdbx_seq_one_letter_code
_entity_poly.pdbx_strand_id
1 'polypeptide(L)'
;MNIAERLREVSAHYGPVVASVDSFDVIDCQACGFRHIDPLFSEDELRKFYDGEFYESERSDYFAKAEEDKEWWMLRYRHYYEMLEAHARGRRLLDIGSGPGYFLEAGASRGWDVLGFEPSRMACEYTRARGLRVEHGFFTARDARAHGPFDVISLSMVLEHVRDPIGLIEEARSLLVPGGLQLLISPNDFNPLQMTLWKSLGFKPWWVNPKHHLNYFDLESGRRFMTARRFEILHTETSFPLESFLIAGRNYIAQPELGRACHQERKTFESALFAHDPAQMRAFTAQWTAQGIGREFLVLGRKGQS
;
A
#
# COMPACT_ATOMS: atom_id res chain seq x y z
N MET A 1 -4.68 30.03 3.50
CA MET A 1 -6.00 29.42 3.19
C MET A 1 -7.08 30.26 3.85
N ASN A 2 -8.02 30.80 3.10
CA ASN A 2 -9.05 31.66 3.66
C ASN A 2 -10.22 30.80 4.21
N ILE A 3 -11.11 31.42 5.04
CA ILE A 3 -12.25 30.71 5.67
C ILE A 3 -13.17 30.07 4.61
N ALA A 4 -13.34 30.68 3.44
CA ALA A 4 -14.17 30.15 2.36
C ALA A 4 -13.56 28.91 1.66
N GLU A 5 -12.22 28.82 1.59
CA GLU A 5 -11.51 27.63 1.13
C GLU A 5 -11.61 26.50 2.15
N ARG A 6 -11.46 26.79 3.45
CA ARG A 6 -11.71 25.84 4.53
C ARG A 6 -13.14 25.30 4.54
N LEU A 7 -14.12 26.19 4.37
CA LEU A 7 -15.54 25.79 4.32
C LEU A 7 -15.88 24.98 3.07
N ARG A 8 -15.18 25.19 1.93
CA ARG A 8 -15.33 24.36 0.73
C ARG A 8 -14.69 22.98 0.92
N GLU A 9 -13.55 22.89 1.58
CA GLU A 9 -12.91 21.59 1.92
C GLU A 9 -13.77 20.79 2.92
N VAL A 10 -14.28 21.43 3.97
CA VAL A 10 -15.15 20.77 4.97
C VAL A 10 -16.50 20.34 4.38
N SER A 11 -17.02 21.05 3.37
CA SER A 11 -18.26 20.66 2.67
C SER A 11 -18.08 19.57 1.61
N ALA A 12 -16.83 19.20 1.26
CA ALA A 12 -16.52 18.23 0.22
C ALA A 12 -16.51 16.78 0.71
N HIS A 13 -16.34 16.55 2.01
CA HIS A 13 -16.26 15.22 2.60
C HIS A 13 -17.43 14.98 3.55
N TYR A 14 -18.22 13.95 3.30
CA TYR A 14 -19.37 13.59 4.13
C TYR A 14 -19.65 12.10 4.05
N GLY A 15 -20.16 11.55 5.13
CA GLY A 15 -20.54 10.13 5.22
C GLY A 15 -20.75 9.71 6.67
N PRO A 16 -21.24 8.48 6.91
CA PRO A 16 -21.38 7.97 8.25
C PRO A 16 -20.02 7.76 8.92
N VAL A 17 -19.94 8.06 10.20
CA VAL A 17 -18.80 7.68 11.03
C VAL A 17 -18.83 6.17 11.24
N VAL A 18 -17.76 5.47 10.86
CA VAL A 18 -17.64 4.01 10.96
C VAL A 18 -16.76 3.56 12.10
N ALA A 19 -15.83 4.42 12.53
CA ALA A 19 -14.99 4.21 13.71
C ALA A 19 -14.57 5.57 14.29
N SER A 20 -14.23 5.60 15.59
CA SER A 20 -13.62 6.76 16.24
C SER A 20 -12.47 6.28 17.10
N VAL A 21 -11.29 6.90 16.94
CA VAL A 21 -10.08 6.62 17.70
C VAL A 21 -9.40 7.94 18.07
N ASP A 22 -9.11 8.12 19.35
CA ASP A 22 -8.60 9.37 19.91
C ASP A 22 -9.54 10.56 19.55
N SER A 23 -9.01 11.58 18.88
CA SER A 23 -9.75 12.76 18.46
C SER A 23 -10.18 12.73 16.99
N PHE A 24 -10.06 11.58 16.32
CA PHE A 24 -10.38 11.42 14.90
C PHE A 24 -11.58 10.49 14.71
N ASP A 25 -12.45 10.89 13.81
CA ASP A 25 -13.44 10.01 13.24
C ASP A 25 -12.94 9.41 11.92
N VAL A 26 -13.31 8.18 11.63
CA VAL A 26 -13.18 7.58 10.30
C VAL A 26 -14.55 7.59 9.68
N ILE A 27 -14.70 8.30 8.57
CA ILE A 27 -15.97 8.38 7.83
C ILE A 27 -15.92 7.49 6.58
N ASP A 28 -17.04 6.84 6.25
CA ASP A 28 -17.22 6.19 4.94
C ASP A 28 -17.69 7.27 3.94
N CYS A 29 -16.70 7.93 3.32
CA CYS A 29 -16.91 9.15 2.57
C CYS A 29 -17.62 8.87 1.25
N GLN A 30 -18.81 9.41 1.08
CA GLN A 30 -19.61 9.25 -0.15
C GLN A 30 -19.03 10.02 -1.34
N ALA A 31 -18.34 11.13 -1.07
CA ALA A 31 -17.69 11.92 -2.12
C ALA A 31 -16.44 11.22 -2.66
N CYS A 32 -15.61 10.61 -1.78
CA CYS A 32 -14.36 9.95 -2.15
C CYS A 32 -14.58 8.51 -2.64
N GLY A 33 -15.59 7.82 -2.10
CA GLY A 33 -15.86 6.40 -2.36
C GLY A 33 -14.97 5.44 -1.57
N PHE A 34 -14.26 5.93 -0.55
CA PHE A 34 -13.43 5.17 0.39
C PHE A 34 -13.47 5.82 1.77
N ARG A 35 -12.97 5.11 2.79
CA ARG A 35 -12.93 5.59 4.18
C ARG A 35 -11.69 6.44 4.41
N HIS A 36 -11.82 7.52 5.16
CA HIS A 36 -10.69 8.35 5.60
C HIS A 36 -10.97 9.01 6.95
N ILE A 37 -9.92 9.53 7.58
CA ILE A 37 -10.05 10.31 8.82
C ILE A 37 -10.74 11.65 8.57
N ASP A 38 -11.41 12.14 9.61
CA ASP A 38 -11.95 13.49 9.67
C ASP A 38 -11.65 14.10 11.06
N PRO A 39 -10.95 15.23 11.17
CA PRO A 39 -10.38 16.05 10.07
C PRO A 39 -9.11 15.42 9.42
N LEU A 40 -8.87 15.76 8.17
CA LEU A 40 -7.62 15.43 7.48
C LEU A 40 -6.48 16.36 7.94
N PHE A 41 -5.27 15.81 8.09
CA PHE A 41 -4.08 16.62 8.34
C PHE A 41 -3.80 17.58 7.18
N SER A 42 -3.21 18.74 7.49
CA SER A 42 -2.70 19.67 6.48
C SER A 42 -1.46 19.10 5.77
N GLU A 43 -1.16 19.61 4.57
CA GLU A 43 0.05 19.22 3.85
C GLU A 43 1.34 19.52 4.63
N ASP A 44 1.36 20.64 5.37
CA ASP A 44 2.51 21.04 6.17
C ASP A 44 2.75 20.09 7.35
N GLU A 45 1.68 19.59 7.99
CA GLU A 45 1.78 18.58 9.06
C GLU A 45 2.32 17.26 8.52
N LEU A 46 1.80 16.80 7.37
CA LEU A 46 2.27 15.58 6.73
C LEU A 46 3.72 15.70 6.26
N ARG A 47 4.09 16.84 5.67
CA ARG A 47 5.47 17.07 5.24
C ARG A 47 6.45 17.00 6.41
N LYS A 48 6.15 17.66 7.51
CA LYS A 48 6.98 17.61 8.73
C LYS A 48 7.14 16.20 9.27
N PHE A 49 6.04 15.43 9.27
CA PHE A 49 6.06 14.04 9.72
C PHE A 49 7.00 13.17 8.88
N TYR A 50 6.92 13.27 7.53
CA TYR A 50 7.76 12.44 6.65
C TYR A 50 9.19 12.95 6.48
N ASP A 51 9.43 14.26 6.57
CA ASP A 51 10.78 14.83 6.44
C ASP A 51 11.69 14.52 7.65
N GLY A 52 11.16 14.29 8.86
CA GLY A 52 11.96 14.12 10.05
C GLY A 52 11.54 13.01 11.01
N GLU A 53 10.25 12.84 11.25
CA GLU A 53 9.80 12.01 12.37
C GLU A 53 9.63 10.52 12.02
N PHE A 54 9.25 10.20 10.81
CA PHE A 54 8.84 8.84 10.45
C PHE A 54 9.97 7.82 10.52
N TYR A 55 11.12 8.09 9.92
CA TYR A 55 12.26 7.16 9.91
C TYR A 55 13.24 7.38 11.08
N GLU A 56 13.37 8.60 11.57
CA GLU A 56 14.36 8.93 12.62
C GLU A 56 13.86 8.58 14.02
N SER A 57 12.60 8.88 14.35
CA SER A 57 12.07 8.70 15.69
C SER A 57 11.13 7.49 15.83
N GLU A 58 10.24 7.27 14.87
CA GLU A 58 9.20 6.23 14.98
C GLU A 58 9.65 4.86 14.44
N ARG A 59 10.63 4.84 13.54
CA ARG A 59 11.13 3.61 12.89
C ARG A 59 12.66 3.55 12.81
N SER A 60 13.35 3.86 13.90
CA SER A 60 14.82 3.79 13.97
C SER A 60 15.39 2.41 13.63
N ASP A 61 14.60 1.34 13.78
CA ASP A 61 14.96 -0.03 13.44
C ASP A 61 14.41 -0.50 12.06
N TYR A 62 13.82 0.43 11.28
CA TYR A 62 13.14 0.12 10.03
C TYR A 62 14.04 -0.65 9.03
N PHE A 63 15.26 -0.15 8.79
CA PHE A 63 16.16 -0.78 7.82
C PHE A 63 16.68 -2.13 8.30
N ALA A 64 16.92 -2.28 9.62
CA ALA A 64 17.32 -3.56 10.19
C ALA A 64 16.21 -4.61 10.05
N LYS A 65 14.98 -4.25 10.35
CA LYS A 65 13.82 -5.12 10.16
C LYS A 65 13.54 -5.42 8.68
N ALA A 66 13.69 -4.41 7.82
CA ALA A 66 13.53 -4.60 6.39
C ALA A 66 14.57 -5.60 5.84
N GLU A 67 15.82 -5.55 6.32
CA GLU A 67 16.85 -6.50 5.93
C GLU A 67 16.57 -7.92 6.47
N GLU A 68 16.05 -8.07 7.70
CA GLU A 68 15.60 -9.36 8.26
C GLU A 68 14.48 -10.00 7.43
N ASP A 69 13.65 -9.18 6.79
CA ASP A 69 12.50 -9.64 6.01
C ASP A 69 12.79 -9.71 4.50
N LYS A 70 13.99 -9.30 4.06
CA LYS A 70 14.34 -9.13 2.65
C LYS A 70 14.10 -10.39 1.81
N GLU A 71 14.55 -11.56 2.26
CA GLU A 71 14.40 -12.81 1.50
C GLU A 71 12.91 -13.15 1.29
N TRP A 72 12.09 -12.98 2.31
CA TRP A 72 10.65 -13.18 2.22
C TRP A 72 9.99 -12.15 1.27
N TRP A 73 10.38 -10.87 1.34
CA TRP A 73 9.93 -9.85 0.39
C TRP A 73 10.32 -10.19 -1.03
N MET A 74 11.54 -10.65 -1.27
CA MET A 74 12.02 -11.02 -2.61
C MET A 74 11.22 -12.18 -3.22
N LEU A 75 10.74 -13.15 -2.41
CA LEU A 75 9.84 -14.20 -2.88
C LEU A 75 8.49 -13.63 -3.34
N ARG A 76 7.89 -12.73 -2.55
CA ARG A 76 6.64 -12.05 -2.90
C ARG A 76 6.81 -11.18 -4.14
N TYR A 77 7.88 -10.41 -4.22
CA TYR A 77 8.15 -9.55 -5.37
C TYR A 77 8.40 -10.35 -6.64
N ARG A 78 9.01 -11.51 -6.55
CA ARG A 78 9.10 -12.44 -7.69
C ARG A 78 7.72 -12.77 -8.23
N HIS A 79 6.79 -13.15 -7.38
CA HIS A 79 5.40 -13.42 -7.77
C HIS A 79 4.74 -12.19 -8.43
N TYR A 80 4.93 -11.01 -7.86
CA TYR A 80 4.38 -9.77 -8.45
C TYR A 80 4.99 -9.46 -9.82
N TYR A 81 6.29 -9.62 -9.99
CA TYR A 81 6.92 -9.43 -11.29
C TYR A 81 6.48 -10.48 -12.32
N GLU A 82 6.28 -11.73 -11.94
CA GLU A 82 5.71 -12.75 -12.84
C GLU A 82 4.32 -12.35 -13.33
N MET A 83 3.48 -11.82 -12.45
CA MET A 83 2.17 -11.28 -12.80
C MET A 83 2.30 -10.05 -13.74
N LEU A 84 3.20 -9.12 -13.45
CA LEU A 84 3.44 -7.95 -14.30
C LEU A 84 3.93 -8.37 -15.69
N GLU A 85 4.86 -9.30 -15.78
CA GLU A 85 5.43 -9.81 -17.04
C GLU A 85 4.39 -10.53 -17.92
N ALA A 86 3.36 -11.12 -17.31
CA ALA A 86 2.26 -11.75 -18.06
C ALA A 86 1.36 -10.71 -18.76
N HIS A 87 1.38 -9.44 -18.33
CA HIS A 87 0.45 -8.41 -18.81
C HIS A 87 1.11 -7.17 -19.39
N ALA A 88 2.35 -6.84 -18.99
CA ALA A 88 3.08 -5.67 -19.46
C ALA A 88 3.60 -5.88 -20.89
N ARG A 89 3.65 -4.78 -21.67
CA ARG A 89 4.20 -4.77 -23.05
C ARG A 89 5.65 -4.33 -23.12
N GLY A 90 6.13 -3.67 -22.07
CA GLY A 90 7.49 -3.20 -21.93
C GLY A 90 7.96 -3.39 -20.48
N ARG A 91 9.17 -2.89 -20.15
CA ARG A 91 9.83 -3.17 -18.86
C ARG A 91 10.33 -1.90 -18.16
N ARG A 92 9.69 -0.74 -18.41
CA ARG A 92 9.98 0.50 -17.67
C ARG A 92 9.01 0.64 -16.51
N LEU A 93 9.53 0.65 -15.29
CA LEU A 93 8.74 0.68 -14.08
C LEU A 93 9.10 1.91 -13.24
N LEU A 94 8.07 2.61 -12.78
CA LEU A 94 8.15 3.62 -11.75
C LEU A 94 7.53 3.09 -10.45
N ASP A 95 8.27 3.17 -9.34
CA ASP A 95 7.80 2.82 -8.01
C ASP A 95 7.66 4.09 -7.15
N ILE A 96 6.44 4.48 -6.84
CA ILE A 96 6.13 5.68 -6.04
C ILE A 96 6.08 5.27 -4.57
N GLY A 97 6.91 5.91 -3.73
CA GLY A 97 7.10 5.51 -2.34
C GLY A 97 7.94 4.24 -2.24
N SER A 98 9.10 4.22 -2.91
CA SER A 98 9.90 3.00 -3.09
C SER A 98 10.56 2.47 -1.81
N GLY A 99 10.52 3.22 -0.70
CA GLY A 99 11.08 2.82 0.58
C GLY A 99 12.53 2.34 0.46
N PRO A 100 12.88 1.18 1.04
CA PRO A 100 14.24 0.63 0.98
C PRO A 100 14.62 0.08 -0.40
N GLY A 101 13.77 0.17 -1.41
CA GLY A 101 14.06 -0.18 -2.81
C GLY A 101 14.12 -1.68 -3.12
N TYR A 102 13.60 -2.56 -2.28
CA TYR A 102 13.63 -4.01 -2.57
C TYR A 102 12.75 -4.41 -3.75
N PHE A 103 11.65 -3.69 -3.99
CA PHE A 103 10.84 -3.91 -5.19
C PHE A 103 11.61 -3.49 -6.46
N LEU A 104 12.35 -2.39 -6.41
CA LEU A 104 13.25 -1.97 -7.50
C LEU A 104 14.34 -3.01 -7.71
N GLU A 105 14.97 -3.52 -6.64
CA GLU A 105 16.02 -4.54 -6.71
C GLU A 105 15.52 -5.83 -7.39
N ALA A 106 14.33 -6.28 -7.00
CA ALA A 106 13.68 -7.43 -7.63
C ALA A 106 13.44 -7.22 -9.12
N GLY A 107 12.98 -6.03 -9.52
CA GLY A 107 12.76 -5.69 -10.92
C GLY A 107 14.05 -5.61 -11.72
N ALA A 108 15.07 -4.92 -11.20
CA ALA A 108 16.37 -4.79 -11.85
C ALA A 108 17.01 -6.17 -12.09
N SER A 109 16.94 -7.10 -11.13
CA SER A 109 17.44 -8.46 -11.26
C SER A 109 16.73 -9.27 -12.36
N ARG A 110 15.52 -8.84 -12.77
CA ARG A 110 14.72 -9.44 -13.84
C ARG A 110 14.81 -8.68 -15.17
N GLY A 111 15.71 -7.68 -15.26
CA GLY A 111 15.94 -6.89 -16.47
C GLY A 111 14.90 -5.79 -16.71
N TRP A 112 14.24 -5.31 -15.66
CA TRP A 112 13.40 -4.11 -15.72
C TRP A 112 14.23 -2.83 -15.59
N ASP A 113 13.86 -1.81 -16.34
CA ASP A 113 14.34 -0.44 -16.19
C ASP A 113 13.52 0.24 -15.08
N VAL A 114 14.06 0.28 -13.87
CA VAL A 114 13.35 0.71 -12.66
C VAL A 114 13.79 2.09 -12.20
N LEU A 115 12.83 2.87 -11.71
CA LEU A 115 13.04 4.16 -11.07
C LEU A 115 12.14 4.25 -9.83
N GLY A 116 12.68 4.69 -8.70
CA GLY A 116 11.92 5.01 -7.49
C GLY A 116 11.72 6.50 -7.31
N PHE A 117 10.62 6.90 -6.66
CA PHE A 117 10.45 8.20 -5.99
C PHE A 117 10.24 7.93 -4.51
N GLU A 118 11.02 8.60 -3.65
CA GLU A 118 10.98 8.35 -2.21
C GLU A 118 11.25 9.65 -1.43
N PRO A 119 10.36 10.07 -0.51
CA PRO A 119 10.56 11.29 0.27
C PRO A 119 11.65 11.17 1.34
N SER A 120 11.95 9.97 1.84
CA SER A 120 12.99 9.77 2.85
C SER A 120 14.39 9.81 2.26
N ARG A 121 15.21 10.75 2.74
CA ARG A 121 16.63 10.82 2.38
C ARG A 121 17.37 9.53 2.73
N MET A 122 17.14 8.99 3.93
CA MET A 122 17.80 7.75 4.38
C MET A 122 17.45 6.56 3.49
N ALA A 123 16.19 6.42 3.09
CA ALA A 123 15.75 5.37 2.19
C ALA A 123 16.37 5.54 0.79
N CYS A 124 16.46 6.77 0.29
CA CYS A 124 17.14 7.07 -0.97
C CYS A 124 18.62 6.71 -0.93
N GLU A 125 19.33 7.08 0.13
CA GLU A 125 20.75 6.77 0.30
C GLU A 125 20.97 5.25 0.38
N TYR A 126 20.14 4.55 1.14
CA TYR A 126 20.17 3.10 1.25
C TYR A 126 19.90 2.40 -0.10
N THR A 127 18.96 2.91 -0.90
CA THR A 127 18.62 2.41 -2.23
C THR A 127 19.75 2.67 -3.23
N ARG A 128 20.31 3.89 -3.25
CA ARG A 128 21.42 4.27 -4.14
C ARG A 128 22.71 3.50 -3.85
N ALA A 129 22.99 3.20 -2.58
CA ALA A 129 24.14 2.39 -2.19
C ALA A 129 24.15 0.99 -2.81
N ARG A 130 22.97 0.49 -3.25
CA ARG A 130 22.83 -0.77 -3.99
C ARG A 130 22.78 -0.60 -5.51
N GLY A 131 23.14 0.58 -6.02
CA GLY A 131 23.21 0.86 -7.46
C GLY A 131 21.84 1.08 -8.14
N LEU A 132 20.78 1.31 -7.37
CA LEU A 132 19.43 1.53 -7.89
C LEU A 132 19.14 3.02 -8.07
N ARG A 133 18.31 3.34 -9.07
CA ARG A 133 17.90 4.72 -9.35
C ARG A 133 16.70 5.09 -8.50
N VAL A 134 16.84 6.17 -7.73
CA VAL A 134 15.75 6.75 -6.94
C VAL A 134 15.88 8.27 -6.89
N GLU A 135 14.78 8.97 -7.13
CA GLU A 135 14.65 10.41 -6.96
C GLU A 135 14.17 10.70 -5.53
N HIS A 136 14.85 11.64 -4.87
CA HIS A 136 14.52 12.06 -3.51
C HIS A 136 13.45 13.16 -3.54
N GLY A 137 12.32 12.91 -2.94
CA GLY A 137 11.22 13.86 -2.79
C GLY A 137 9.85 13.21 -2.95
N PHE A 138 8.82 14.01 -2.68
CA PHE A 138 7.46 13.60 -2.98
C PHE A 138 7.28 13.52 -4.50
N PHE A 139 6.58 12.48 -4.93
CA PHE A 139 6.28 12.30 -6.35
C PHE A 139 5.37 13.42 -6.88
N THR A 140 5.73 13.93 -8.05
CA THR A 140 4.84 14.73 -8.92
C THR A 140 4.97 14.24 -10.37
N ALA A 141 3.87 14.28 -11.12
CA ALA A 141 3.94 13.91 -12.54
C ALA A 141 4.87 14.84 -13.33
N ARG A 142 5.04 16.10 -12.90
CA ARG A 142 5.95 17.05 -13.53
C ARG A 142 7.40 16.56 -13.46
N ASP A 143 7.84 16.16 -12.27
CA ASP A 143 9.24 15.76 -12.04
C ASP A 143 9.52 14.38 -12.66
N ALA A 144 8.57 13.45 -12.60
CA ALA A 144 8.70 12.13 -13.19
C ALA A 144 8.59 12.10 -14.73
N ARG A 145 8.04 13.15 -15.36
CA ARG A 145 7.81 13.20 -16.81
C ARG A 145 9.10 13.11 -17.64
N ALA A 146 10.21 13.64 -17.12
CA ALA A 146 11.52 13.57 -17.78
C ALA A 146 12.04 12.13 -17.91
N HIS A 147 11.56 11.22 -17.07
CA HIS A 147 11.98 9.82 -17.00
C HIS A 147 11.01 8.85 -17.69
N GLY A 148 9.79 9.32 -18.04
CA GLY A 148 8.72 8.47 -18.63
C GLY A 148 8.74 8.45 -20.16
N PRO A 149 7.70 7.89 -20.80
CA PRO A 149 6.58 7.24 -20.14
C PRO A 149 6.93 5.86 -19.60
N PHE A 150 6.04 5.28 -18.74
CA PHE A 150 6.27 4.02 -18.06
C PHE A 150 5.27 2.95 -18.53
N ASP A 151 5.72 1.69 -18.57
CA ASP A 151 4.88 0.53 -18.85
C ASP A 151 4.11 0.09 -17.61
N VAL A 152 4.74 0.27 -16.43
CA VAL A 152 4.17 -0.07 -15.13
C VAL A 152 4.45 1.06 -14.14
N ILE A 153 3.45 1.42 -13.34
CA ILE A 153 3.64 2.26 -12.15
C ILE A 153 3.13 1.48 -10.95
N SER A 154 3.92 1.41 -9.88
CA SER A 154 3.52 0.80 -8.60
C SER A 154 3.31 1.86 -7.53
N LEU A 155 2.33 1.60 -6.67
CA LEU A 155 2.01 2.28 -5.43
C LEU A 155 1.81 1.19 -4.38
N SER A 156 2.83 0.95 -3.55
CA SER A 156 2.77 -0.07 -2.51
C SER A 156 2.84 0.58 -1.14
N MET A 157 1.77 0.47 -0.35
CA MET A 157 1.67 1.06 0.99
C MET A 157 1.87 2.59 0.95
N VAL A 158 1.18 3.27 0.04
CA VAL A 158 1.28 4.73 -0.18
C VAL A 158 -0.06 5.43 -0.05
N LEU A 159 -1.14 4.88 -0.64
CA LEU A 159 -2.44 5.58 -0.69
C LEU A 159 -3.03 5.85 0.69
N GLU A 160 -2.75 5.00 1.66
CA GLU A 160 -3.17 5.19 3.05
C GLU A 160 -2.55 6.40 3.73
N HIS A 161 -1.43 6.91 3.20
CA HIS A 161 -0.64 7.98 3.80
C HIS A 161 -0.84 9.35 3.14
N VAL A 162 -1.42 9.40 1.95
CA VAL A 162 -1.51 10.65 1.19
C VAL A 162 -2.85 11.37 1.40
N ARG A 163 -2.82 12.69 1.41
CA ARG A 163 -4.01 13.53 1.58
C ARG A 163 -4.96 13.45 0.39
N ASP A 164 -4.41 13.41 -0.82
CA ASP A 164 -5.18 13.31 -2.07
C ASP A 164 -4.79 12.06 -2.89
N PRO A 165 -5.31 10.88 -2.51
CA PRO A 165 -5.04 9.66 -3.26
C PRO A 165 -5.66 9.68 -4.67
N ILE A 166 -6.71 10.49 -4.89
CA ILE A 166 -7.34 10.65 -6.20
C ILE A 166 -6.40 11.39 -7.15
N GLY A 167 -5.88 12.53 -6.73
CA GLY A 167 -4.90 13.30 -7.52
C GLY A 167 -3.64 12.48 -7.80
N LEU A 168 -3.12 11.79 -6.80
CA LEU A 168 -1.93 10.96 -6.96
C LEU A 168 -2.10 9.87 -8.03
N ILE A 169 -3.20 9.12 -8.01
CA ILE A 169 -3.42 8.06 -9.01
C ILE A 169 -3.66 8.61 -10.41
N GLU A 170 -4.30 9.76 -10.55
CA GLU A 170 -4.49 10.42 -11.86
C GLU A 170 -3.17 10.97 -12.41
N GLU A 171 -2.31 11.55 -11.57
CA GLU A 171 -0.96 11.94 -11.94
C GLU A 171 -0.14 10.73 -12.42
N ALA A 172 -0.13 9.65 -11.64
CA ALA A 172 0.54 8.41 -12.01
C ALA A 172 -0.01 7.87 -13.35
N ARG A 173 -1.35 7.82 -13.49
CA ARG A 173 -2.00 7.38 -14.73
C ARG A 173 -1.57 8.19 -15.95
N SER A 174 -1.32 9.51 -15.79
CA SER A 174 -0.90 10.40 -16.89
C SER A 174 0.45 10.00 -17.49
N LEU A 175 1.31 9.35 -16.71
CA LEU A 175 2.66 8.94 -17.10
C LEU A 175 2.71 7.51 -17.68
N LEU A 176 1.63 6.74 -17.58
CA LEU A 176 1.55 5.41 -18.18
C LEU A 176 1.38 5.50 -19.70
N VAL A 177 2.08 4.62 -20.42
CA VAL A 177 1.81 4.39 -21.85
C VAL A 177 0.35 3.94 -22.06
N PRO A 178 -0.22 4.06 -23.26
CA PRO A 178 -1.52 3.46 -23.57
C PRO A 178 -1.50 1.95 -23.33
N GLY A 179 -2.42 1.45 -22.50
CA GLY A 179 -2.43 0.05 -22.06
C GLY A 179 -1.40 -0.32 -21.00
N GLY A 180 -0.70 0.66 -20.43
CA GLY A 180 0.22 0.49 -19.30
C GLY A 180 -0.49 0.07 -18.02
N LEU A 181 0.24 -0.46 -17.07
CA LEU A 181 -0.28 -1.10 -15.87
C LEU A 181 -0.07 -0.24 -14.62
N GLN A 182 -1.08 -0.19 -13.76
CA GLN A 182 -1.01 0.33 -12.41
C GLN A 182 -1.08 -0.84 -11.43
N LEU A 183 -0.03 -1.01 -10.63
CA LEU A 183 -0.03 -1.92 -9.48
C LEU A 183 -0.34 -1.11 -8.22
N LEU A 184 -1.40 -1.46 -7.53
CA LEU A 184 -1.82 -0.87 -6.27
C LEU A 184 -1.78 -1.93 -5.17
N ILE A 185 -1.04 -1.68 -4.11
CA ILE A 185 -1.01 -2.50 -2.89
C ILE A 185 -1.26 -1.57 -1.70
N SER A 186 -2.19 -1.94 -0.84
CA SER A 186 -2.53 -1.16 0.38
C SER A 186 -3.01 -2.11 1.48
N PRO A 187 -3.04 -1.67 2.76
CA PRO A 187 -3.68 -2.44 3.82
C PRO A 187 -5.13 -2.77 3.45
N ASN A 188 -5.55 -3.98 3.81
CA ASN A 188 -6.93 -4.43 3.62
C ASN A 188 -7.70 -4.19 4.92
N ASP A 189 -7.99 -2.92 5.18
CA ASP A 189 -8.59 -2.48 6.43
C ASP A 189 -10.12 -2.59 6.40
N PHE A 190 -10.73 -2.77 7.58
CA PHE A 190 -12.17 -3.08 7.71
C PHE A 190 -12.58 -4.36 6.97
N ASN A 191 -11.67 -5.29 6.78
CA ASN A 191 -11.93 -6.58 6.18
C ASN A 191 -12.86 -7.45 7.05
N PRO A 192 -13.51 -8.49 6.52
CA PRO A 192 -14.49 -9.29 7.25
C PRO A 192 -13.99 -9.87 8.57
N LEU A 193 -12.71 -10.28 8.66
CA LEU A 193 -12.14 -10.81 9.91
C LEU A 193 -11.96 -9.71 10.95
N GLN A 194 -11.40 -8.56 10.57
CA GLN A 194 -11.28 -7.40 11.44
C GLN A 194 -12.65 -6.97 11.98
N MET A 195 -13.64 -6.86 11.10
CA MET A 195 -15.00 -6.48 11.50
C MET A 195 -15.63 -7.48 12.44
N THR A 196 -15.44 -8.78 12.22
CA THR A 196 -15.96 -9.83 13.13
C THR A 196 -15.27 -9.77 14.48
N LEU A 197 -13.95 -9.68 14.51
CA LEU A 197 -13.18 -9.57 15.76
C LEU A 197 -13.60 -8.33 16.57
N TRP A 198 -13.75 -7.19 15.91
CA TRP A 198 -14.18 -5.96 16.56
C TRP A 198 -15.63 -6.01 17.03
N LYS A 199 -16.57 -6.21 16.11
CA LYS A 199 -18.01 -6.06 16.42
C LYS A 199 -18.60 -7.20 17.24
N SER A 200 -18.05 -8.42 17.10
CA SER A 200 -18.62 -9.61 17.71
C SER A 200 -17.77 -10.20 18.85
N LEU A 201 -16.45 -9.99 18.84
CA LEU A 201 -15.54 -10.60 19.81
C LEU A 201 -14.84 -9.60 20.73
N GLY A 202 -15.22 -8.30 20.66
CA GLY A 202 -14.82 -7.27 21.63
C GLY A 202 -13.39 -6.75 21.46
N PHE A 203 -12.73 -7.03 20.33
CA PHE A 203 -11.45 -6.41 20.03
C PHE A 203 -11.64 -4.92 19.73
N LYS A 204 -10.62 -4.10 19.98
CA LYS A 204 -10.58 -2.71 19.48
C LYS A 204 -10.25 -2.69 17.98
N PRO A 205 -10.61 -1.63 17.25
CA PRO A 205 -10.24 -1.48 15.83
C PRO A 205 -8.75 -1.10 15.70
N TRP A 206 -7.86 -2.04 15.98
CA TRP A 206 -6.39 -1.86 16.06
C TRP A 206 -5.73 -1.43 14.75
N TRP A 207 -6.41 -1.63 13.63
CA TRP A 207 -5.93 -1.19 12.31
C TRP A 207 -6.18 0.30 12.09
N VAL A 208 -7.07 0.92 12.86
CA VAL A 208 -7.35 2.36 12.77
C VAL A 208 -6.25 3.10 13.54
N ASN A 209 -5.34 3.71 12.79
CA ASN A 209 -4.23 4.48 13.32
C ASN A 209 -4.15 5.85 12.61
N PRO A 210 -4.91 6.85 13.06
CA PRO A 210 -5.02 8.15 12.41
C PRO A 210 -3.70 8.91 12.23
N LYS A 211 -2.72 8.65 13.10
CA LYS A 211 -1.39 9.30 13.00
C LYS A 211 -0.59 8.82 11.80
N HIS A 212 -0.84 7.60 11.33
CA HIS A 212 -0.08 6.99 10.24
C HIS A 212 -0.91 6.80 8.99
N HIS A 213 -2.21 6.47 9.12
CA HIS A 213 -3.09 6.21 8.00
C HIS A 213 -4.20 7.25 7.93
N LEU A 214 -4.22 8.01 6.85
CA LEU A 214 -5.29 8.97 6.55
C LEU A 214 -6.48 8.29 5.89
N ASN A 215 -6.20 7.30 5.02
CA ASN A 215 -7.18 6.60 4.21
C ASN A 215 -7.19 5.11 4.54
N TYR A 216 -8.37 4.52 4.48
CA TYR A 216 -8.60 3.11 4.78
C TYR A 216 -9.32 2.47 3.60
N PHE A 217 -8.64 1.54 2.97
CA PHE A 217 -9.20 0.76 1.87
C PHE A 217 -9.41 -0.69 2.31
N ASP A 218 -10.44 -1.32 1.77
CA ASP A 218 -10.56 -2.76 1.65
C ASP A 218 -10.41 -3.17 0.17
N LEU A 219 -10.30 -4.46 -0.10
CA LEU A 219 -10.16 -4.98 -1.45
C LEU A 219 -11.24 -4.42 -2.41
N GLU A 220 -12.49 -4.35 -1.95
CA GLU A 220 -13.59 -3.91 -2.81
C GLU A 220 -13.57 -2.41 -3.07
N SER A 221 -13.27 -1.58 -2.05
CA SER A 221 -13.11 -0.14 -2.25
C SER A 221 -11.86 0.18 -3.09
N GLY A 222 -10.78 -0.59 -2.96
CA GLY A 222 -9.60 -0.49 -3.82
C GLY A 222 -9.91 -0.81 -5.29
N ARG A 223 -10.69 -1.87 -5.55
CA ARG A 223 -11.19 -2.18 -6.91
C ARG A 223 -12.07 -1.06 -7.48
N ARG A 224 -13.06 -0.59 -6.71
CA ARG A 224 -13.93 0.54 -7.11
C ARG A 224 -13.10 1.80 -7.37
N PHE A 225 -12.14 2.10 -6.51
CA PHE A 225 -11.23 3.23 -6.66
C PHE A 225 -10.49 3.20 -8.00
N MET A 226 -9.90 2.07 -8.37
CA MET A 226 -9.19 1.89 -9.64
C MET A 226 -10.14 1.94 -10.84
N THR A 227 -11.31 1.29 -10.76
CA THR A 227 -12.31 1.29 -11.85
C THR A 227 -12.83 2.70 -12.12
N ALA A 228 -13.11 3.49 -11.08
CA ALA A 228 -13.55 4.88 -11.20
C ALA A 228 -12.51 5.78 -11.89
N ARG A 229 -11.22 5.42 -11.86
CA ARG A 229 -10.12 6.09 -12.57
C ARG A 229 -9.77 5.43 -13.90
N ARG A 230 -10.75 4.72 -14.50
CA ARG A 230 -10.70 4.13 -15.85
C ARG A 230 -9.57 3.11 -16.02
N PHE A 231 -9.28 2.32 -14.97
CA PHE A 231 -8.48 1.13 -15.09
C PHE A 231 -9.38 -0.11 -15.29
N GLU A 232 -9.03 -0.92 -16.28
CA GLU A 232 -9.56 -2.28 -16.42
C GLU A 232 -8.86 -3.15 -15.39
N ILE A 233 -9.60 -3.77 -14.48
CA ILE A 233 -9.03 -4.65 -13.46
C ILE A 233 -8.65 -5.99 -14.07
N LEU A 234 -7.36 -6.30 -14.07
CA LEU A 234 -6.81 -7.55 -14.61
C LEU A 234 -6.66 -8.63 -13.55
N HIS A 235 -6.27 -8.22 -12.33
CA HIS A 235 -6.01 -9.15 -11.23
C HIS A 235 -6.27 -8.48 -9.88
N THR A 236 -6.73 -9.27 -8.93
CA THR A 236 -6.84 -8.89 -7.53
C THR A 236 -6.35 -10.02 -6.64
N GLU A 237 -5.68 -9.68 -5.56
CA GLU A 237 -5.08 -10.63 -4.63
C GLU A 237 -5.10 -10.05 -3.21
N THR A 238 -5.22 -10.92 -2.19
CA THR A 238 -5.00 -10.55 -0.80
C THR A 238 -3.87 -11.40 -0.22
N SER A 239 -3.17 -10.85 0.78
CA SER A 239 -2.07 -11.56 1.45
C SER A 239 -2.58 -12.43 2.61
N PHE A 240 -1.67 -13.12 3.28
CA PHE A 240 -1.97 -13.95 4.46
C PHE A 240 -2.80 -13.17 5.51
N PRO A 241 -3.93 -13.71 5.99
CA PRO A 241 -4.78 -13.06 6.99
C PRO A 241 -4.16 -13.20 8.39
N LEU A 242 -3.46 -12.16 8.88
CA LEU A 242 -2.84 -12.14 10.22
C LEU A 242 -3.86 -12.33 11.35
N GLU A 243 -5.10 -11.95 11.12
CA GLU A 243 -6.22 -12.13 12.02
C GLU A 243 -6.44 -13.60 12.44
N SER A 244 -5.96 -14.54 11.64
CA SER A 244 -5.97 -15.99 11.96
C SER A 244 -5.27 -16.29 13.29
N PHE A 245 -4.21 -15.56 13.62
CA PHE A 245 -3.52 -15.71 14.90
C PHE A 245 -4.38 -15.27 16.09
N LEU A 246 -5.17 -14.19 15.94
CA LEU A 246 -6.10 -13.72 16.97
C LEU A 246 -7.21 -14.75 17.20
N ILE A 247 -7.75 -15.32 16.13
CA ILE A 247 -8.77 -16.38 16.18
C ILE A 247 -8.21 -17.63 16.88
N ALA A 248 -6.93 -17.94 16.67
CA ALA A 248 -6.22 -19.03 17.35
C ALA A 248 -5.82 -18.70 18.81
N GLY A 249 -6.26 -17.58 19.37
CA GLY A 249 -6.00 -17.18 20.75
C GLY A 249 -4.66 -16.48 20.98
N ARG A 250 -3.92 -16.15 19.92
CA ARG A 250 -2.62 -15.42 20.00
C ARG A 250 -2.86 -13.93 19.85
N ASN A 251 -3.11 -13.25 20.96
CA ASN A 251 -3.44 -11.83 20.98
C ASN A 251 -2.18 -10.95 20.83
N TYR A 252 -1.66 -10.84 19.61
CA TYR A 252 -0.49 -10.02 19.29
C TYR A 252 -0.76 -8.51 19.39
N ILE A 253 -2.02 -8.09 19.52
CA ILE A 253 -2.38 -6.69 19.72
C ILE A 253 -2.11 -6.27 21.16
N ALA A 254 -2.46 -7.13 22.11
CA ALA A 254 -2.22 -6.88 23.53
C ALA A 254 -0.79 -7.23 23.97
N GLN A 255 -0.09 -8.08 23.22
CA GLN A 255 1.24 -8.61 23.55
C GLN A 255 2.17 -8.45 22.35
N PRO A 256 2.94 -7.33 22.27
CA PRO A 256 3.79 -7.01 21.10
C PRO A 256 4.85 -8.07 20.77
N GLU A 257 5.34 -8.81 21.76
CA GLU A 257 6.26 -9.93 21.57
C GLU A 257 5.66 -11.06 20.74
N LEU A 258 4.35 -11.33 20.90
CA LEU A 258 3.64 -12.29 20.04
C LEU A 258 3.54 -11.79 18.60
N GLY A 259 3.48 -10.49 18.38
CA GLY A 259 3.45 -9.90 17.03
C GLY A 259 4.65 -10.31 16.20
N ARG A 260 5.86 -10.25 16.80
CA ARG A 260 7.09 -10.68 16.12
C ARG A 260 7.08 -12.19 15.84
N ALA A 261 6.65 -13.00 16.80
CA ALA A 261 6.55 -14.45 16.63
C ALA A 261 5.54 -14.82 15.54
N CYS A 262 4.35 -14.22 15.53
CA CYS A 262 3.33 -14.44 14.51
C CYS A 262 3.83 -14.02 13.11
N HIS A 263 4.56 -12.90 13.01
CA HIS A 263 5.15 -12.48 11.76
C HIS A 263 6.21 -13.47 11.26
N GLN A 264 7.06 -13.97 12.13
CA GLN A 264 8.07 -14.98 11.77
C GLN A 264 7.43 -16.30 11.31
N GLU A 265 6.39 -16.76 11.96
CA GLU A 265 5.64 -17.96 11.57
C GLU A 265 4.94 -17.76 10.22
N ARG A 266 4.34 -16.59 9.98
CA ARG A 266 3.81 -16.22 8.68
C ARG A 266 4.89 -16.31 7.60
N LYS A 267 6.05 -15.67 7.81
CA LYS A 267 7.17 -15.70 6.84
C LYS A 267 7.60 -17.13 6.54
N THR A 268 7.76 -17.94 7.57
CA THR A 268 8.16 -19.35 7.41
C THR A 268 7.13 -20.12 6.57
N PHE A 269 5.85 -19.96 6.86
CA PHE A 269 4.77 -20.60 6.11
C PHE A 269 4.71 -20.15 4.64
N GLU A 270 4.67 -18.83 4.40
CA GLU A 270 4.62 -18.28 3.04
C GLU A 270 5.87 -18.65 2.24
N SER A 271 7.07 -18.56 2.84
CA SER A 271 8.32 -18.92 2.18
C SER A 271 8.36 -20.40 1.78
N ALA A 272 7.90 -21.29 2.66
CA ALA A 272 7.83 -22.71 2.35
C ALA A 272 6.89 -22.98 1.16
N LEU A 273 5.73 -22.34 1.11
CA LEU A 273 4.80 -22.48 -0.01
C LEU A 273 5.35 -21.89 -1.30
N PHE A 274 5.92 -20.68 -1.26
CA PHE A 274 6.53 -20.07 -2.46
C PHE A 274 7.68 -20.89 -3.02
N ALA A 275 8.46 -21.55 -2.15
CA ALA A 275 9.61 -22.35 -2.56
C ALA A 275 9.25 -23.75 -3.05
N HIS A 276 8.28 -24.42 -2.43
CA HIS A 276 8.01 -25.85 -2.64
C HIS A 276 6.68 -26.13 -3.32
N ASP A 277 5.67 -25.28 -3.13
CA ASP A 277 4.36 -25.46 -3.75
C ASP A 277 3.70 -24.11 -4.10
N PRO A 278 4.22 -23.40 -5.12
CA PRO A 278 3.64 -22.12 -5.54
C PRO A 278 2.18 -22.24 -6.02
N ALA A 279 1.77 -23.42 -6.48
CA ALA A 279 0.37 -23.65 -6.90
C ALA A 279 -0.56 -23.64 -5.69
N GLN A 280 -0.16 -24.27 -4.59
CA GLN A 280 -0.93 -24.26 -3.34
C GLN A 280 -0.97 -22.86 -2.74
N MET A 281 0.13 -22.09 -2.81
CA MET A 281 0.13 -20.69 -2.37
C MET A 281 -0.91 -19.87 -3.15
N ARG A 282 -0.95 -20.00 -4.48
CA ARG A 282 -1.96 -19.33 -5.32
C ARG A 282 -3.39 -19.76 -4.96
N ALA A 283 -3.60 -21.04 -4.62
CA ALA A 283 -4.90 -21.54 -4.21
C ALA A 283 -5.36 -20.93 -2.88
N PHE A 284 -4.49 -20.84 -1.89
CA PHE A 284 -4.79 -20.14 -0.63
C PHE A 284 -5.09 -18.66 -0.87
N THR A 285 -4.24 -17.97 -1.61
CA THR A 285 -4.42 -16.56 -1.95
C THR A 285 -5.76 -16.33 -2.65
N ALA A 286 -6.13 -17.17 -3.61
CA ALA A 286 -7.43 -17.09 -4.29
C ALA A 286 -8.62 -17.26 -3.33
N GLN A 287 -8.52 -18.16 -2.35
CA GLN A 287 -9.56 -18.35 -1.33
C GLN A 287 -9.66 -17.14 -0.41
N TRP A 288 -8.54 -16.60 0.08
CA TRP A 288 -8.54 -15.40 0.91
C TRP A 288 -9.12 -14.20 0.16
N THR A 289 -8.73 -14.02 -1.10
CA THR A 289 -9.23 -12.96 -1.97
C THR A 289 -10.75 -13.09 -2.18
N ALA A 290 -11.24 -14.29 -2.44
CA ALA A 290 -12.67 -14.55 -2.64
C ALA A 290 -13.50 -14.22 -1.37
N GLN A 291 -12.90 -14.34 -0.18
CA GLN A 291 -13.51 -13.97 1.10
C GLN A 291 -13.26 -12.49 1.47
N GLY A 292 -12.47 -11.75 0.71
CA GLY A 292 -12.05 -10.38 1.03
C GLY A 292 -11.18 -10.29 2.28
N ILE A 293 -10.59 -11.40 2.74
CA ILE A 293 -9.74 -11.45 3.95
C ILE A 293 -8.25 -11.41 3.57
N GLY A 294 -7.43 -10.93 4.49
CA GLY A 294 -5.98 -10.80 4.30
C GLY A 294 -5.47 -9.47 4.82
N ARG A 295 -4.18 -9.40 5.11
CA ARG A 295 -3.57 -8.20 5.71
C ARG A 295 -3.46 -7.03 4.72
N GLU A 296 -3.16 -7.34 3.49
CA GLU A 296 -3.01 -6.39 2.39
C GLU A 296 -3.84 -6.86 1.21
N PHE A 297 -4.24 -5.94 0.35
CA PHE A 297 -4.77 -6.27 -0.96
C PHE A 297 -3.87 -5.72 -2.06
N LEU A 298 -3.93 -6.37 -3.21
CA LEU A 298 -3.31 -5.99 -4.46
C LEU A 298 -4.39 -5.87 -5.54
N VAL A 299 -4.32 -4.78 -6.31
CA VAL A 299 -5.12 -4.59 -7.52
C VAL A 299 -4.19 -4.24 -8.67
N LEU A 300 -4.20 -5.04 -9.72
CA LEU A 300 -3.55 -4.75 -10.99
C LEU A 300 -4.59 -4.22 -11.99
N GLY A 301 -4.39 -2.99 -12.44
CA GLY A 301 -5.26 -2.34 -13.42
C GLY A 301 -4.51 -1.97 -14.69
N ARG A 302 -5.17 -2.12 -15.85
CA ARG A 302 -4.68 -1.64 -17.14
C ARG A 302 -5.30 -0.29 -17.45
N LYS A 303 -4.50 0.70 -17.82
CA LYS A 303 -4.96 1.99 -18.33
C LYS A 303 -5.79 1.78 -19.59
N GLY A 304 -7.08 2.17 -19.55
CA GLY A 304 -7.95 2.12 -20.70
C GLY A 304 -7.39 2.92 -21.87
N GLN A 305 -7.71 2.48 -23.08
CA GLN A 305 -7.48 3.28 -24.28
C GLN A 305 -8.50 4.43 -24.24
N SER A 306 -8.05 5.63 -23.94
CA SER A 306 -8.86 6.85 -24.01
C SER A 306 -8.69 7.49 -25.36
#